data_e27a000b83b9548710b3e5ff472207ec
#
_entry.id   e27a000b83b9548710b3e5ff472207ec
#
_cell.length_a   1.000
_cell.length_b   1.000
_cell.length_c   1.000
_cell.angle_alpha   90.00
_cell.angle_beta   90.00
_cell.angle_gamma   90.00
#
_symmetry.space_group_name_H-M   'P 1'
#
loop_
_entity.id
_entity.type
_entity.pdbx_description
1 polymer ?
#
loop_
_entity_poly.entity_id
_entity_poly.type
_entity_poly.pdbx_seq_one_letter_code
_entity_poly.pdbx_strand_id
1 'polypeptide(L)'
;VLFIIGVVVHELIHGLVFGLFAKSGFKSIRFGVLWEYLTPYCHCNEPLKLKHYIIGALMPALILGFIPATVSIFNGSLMLLVLGVVFISAAAGDFYVVRILRKESMSVFVQDHPSEPGCFIYRNE
;
A
#
# COMPACT_ATOMS: atom_id res chain seq x y z
N VAL A 1 18.60 8.72 -4.22
CA VAL A 1 17.57 9.73 -4.56
C VAL A 1 16.34 9.09 -5.18
N LEU A 2 16.50 8.29 -6.24
CA LEU A 2 15.37 7.59 -6.87
C LEU A 2 14.61 6.68 -5.91
N PHE A 3 15.32 5.98 -5.03
CA PHE A 3 14.69 5.11 -4.04
C PHE A 3 13.83 5.92 -3.07
N ILE A 4 14.33 7.05 -2.57
CA ILE A 4 13.59 7.91 -1.64
C ILE A 4 12.34 8.47 -2.31
N ILE A 5 12.46 8.96 -3.54
CA ILE A 5 11.31 9.44 -4.32
C ILE A 5 10.30 8.32 -4.51
N GLY A 6 10.76 7.13 -4.85
CA GLY A 6 9.90 5.97 -5.03
C GLY A 6 9.17 5.56 -3.76
N VAL A 7 9.82 5.62 -2.60
CA VAL A 7 9.16 5.33 -1.31
C VAL A 7 8.06 6.34 -1.02
N VAL A 8 8.31 7.63 -1.27
CA VAL A 8 7.29 8.66 -1.12
C VAL A 8 6.13 8.42 -2.07
N VAL A 9 6.40 8.11 -3.33
CA VAL A 9 5.37 7.81 -4.33
C VAL A 9 4.58 6.55 -3.92
N HIS A 10 5.25 5.53 -3.38
CA HIS A 10 4.60 4.32 -2.87
C HIS A 10 3.51 4.67 -1.83
N GLU A 11 3.84 5.51 -0.86
CA GLU A 11 2.88 5.93 0.16
C GLU A 11 1.77 6.83 -0.41
N LEU A 12 2.10 7.69 -1.38
CA LEU A 12 1.11 8.50 -2.07
C LEU A 12 0.10 7.65 -2.83
N ILE A 13 0.54 6.55 -3.44
CA ILE A 13 -0.35 5.62 -4.15
C ILE A 13 -1.32 4.95 -3.15
N HIS A 14 -0.84 4.50 -1.99
CA HIS A 14 -1.72 4.01 -0.93
C HIS A 14 -2.80 5.04 -0.60
N GLY A 15 -2.39 6.28 -0.33
CA GLY A 15 -3.31 7.35 0.03
C GLY A 15 -4.31 7.69 -1.06
N LEU A 16 -3.86 7.72 -2.31
CA LEU A 16 -4.74 8.00 -3.44
C LEU A 16 -5.84 6.93 -3.58
N VAL A 17 -5.47 5.67 -3.54
CA VAL A 17 -6.44 4.58 -3.72
C VAL A 17 -7.37 4.48 -2.52
N PHE A 18 -6.86 4.54 -1.30
CA PHE A 18 -7.70 4.54 -0.10
C PHE A 18 -8.67 5.73 -0.10
N GLY A 19 -8.20 6.92 -0.49
CA GLY A 19 -9.04 8.11 -0.57
C GLY A 19 -10.16 8.01 -1.58
N LEU A 20 -9.93 7.29 -2.68
CA LEU A 20 -10.97 7.05 -3.68
C LEU A 20 -12.10 6.15 -3.15
N PHE A 21 -11.79 5.23 -2.23
CA PHE A 21 -12.79 4.32 -1.66
C PHE A 21 -13.38 4.82 -0.34
N ALA A 22 -12.73 5.75 0.35
CA ALA A 22 -13.18 6.25 1.64
C ALA A 22 -14.39 7.16 1.50
N LYS A 23 -15.36 7.05 2.40
CA LYS A 23 -16.57 7.90 2.39
C LYS A 23 -16.23 9.37 2.50
N SER A 24 -15.28 9.71 3.38
CA SER A 24 -14.81 11.09 3.59
C SER A 24 -13.74 11.49 2.58
N GLY A 25 -13.39 10.61 1.63
CA GLY A 25 -12.37 10.87 0.61
C GLY A 25 -11.00 11.07 1.23
N PHE A 26 -10.25 12.00 0.66
CA PHE A 26 -8.89 12.28 1.10
C PHE A 26 -8.80 12.90 2.50
N LYS A 27 -9.89 13.37 3.07
CA LYS A 27 -9.93 13.85 4.45
C LYS A 27 -9.60 12.76 5.47
N SER A 28 -9.82 11.48 5.11
CA SER A 28 -9.51 10.33 5.95
C SER A 28 -8.05 9.91 5.86
N ILE A 29 -7.27 10.48 4.95
CA ILE A 29 -5.91 10.05 4.68
C ILE A 29 -4.93 10.98 5.37
N ARG A 30 -3.98 10.38 6.11
CA ARG A 30 -2.89 11.11 6.75
C ARG A 30 -1.57 10.53 6.31
N PHE A 31 -0.62 11.41 6.02
CA PHE A 31 0.76 11.06 5.71
C PHE A 31 1.67 11.53 6.83
N GLY A 32 2.72 10.80 7.07
CA GLY A 32 3.70 11.19 8.06
C GLY A 32 4.97 10.39 7.92
N VAL A 33 5.89 10.58 8.86
CA VAL A 33 7.17 9.88 8.91
C VAL A 33 7.35 9.30 10.32
N LEU A 34 7.65 8.01 10.39
CA LEU A 34 8.11 7.38 11.63
C LEU A 34 9.58 7.72 11.79
N TRP A 35 9.87 8.76 12.57
CA TRP A 35 11.22 9.32 12.71
C TRP A 35 12.23 8.33 13.29
N GLU A 36 11.77 7.39 14.13
CA GLU A 36 12.62 6.33 14.69
C GLU A 36 13.24 5.45 13.60
N TYR A 37 12.50 5.23 12.52
CA TYR A 37 12.90 4.36 11.41
C TYR A 37 13.12 5.12 10.11
N LEU A 38 12.97 6.44 10.14
CA LEU A 38 13.00 7.32 8.96
C LEU A 38 12.12 6.78 7.82
N THR A 39 10.95 6.24 8.19
CA THR A 39 10.05 5.56 7.26
C THR A 39 8.77 6.38 7.06
N PRO A 40 8.47 6.81 5.82
CA PRO A 40 7.18 7.42 5.52
C PRO A 40 6.05 6.43 5.71
N TYR A 41 4.88 6.94 6.08
CA TYR A 41 3.69 6.12 6.19
C TYR A 41 2.46 6.83 5.64
N CYS A 42 1.46 6.03 5.27
CA CYS A 42 0.13 6.47 4.92
C CYS A 42 -0.87 5.79 5.85
N HIS A 43 -1.79 6.56 6.40
CA HIS A 43 -2.79 6.08 7.34
C HIS A 43 -4.19 6.49 6.87
N CYS A 44 -5.12 5.53 6.85
CA CYS A 44 -6.53 5.79 6.59
C CYS A 44 -7.31 5.74 7.91
N ASN A 45 -7.98 6.84 8.25
CA ASN A 45 -8.66 7.01 9.53
C ASN A 45 -10.04 6.36 9.60
N GLU A 46 -10.55 5.83 8.50
CA GLU A 46 -11.87 5.21 8.49
C GLU A 46 -11.81 3.77 7.99
N PRO A 47 -12.77 2.91 8.41
CA PRO A 47 -12.84 1.54 7.91
C PRO A 47 -13.16 1.51 6.42
N LEU A 48 -12.49 0.59 5.70
CA LEU A 48 -12.77 0.29 4.29
C LEU A 48 -13.21 -1.16 4.18
N LYS A 49 -14.03 -1.46 3.18
CA LYS A 49 -14.33 -2.85 2.83
C LYS A 49 -13.03 -3.58 2.55
N LEU A 50 -12.97 -4.86 2.94
CA LEU A 50 -11.74 -5.64 2.79
C LEU A 50 -11.23 -5.63 1.35
N LYS A 51 -12.11 -5.78 0.36
CA LYS A 51 -11.70 -5.75 -1.05
C LYS A 51 -11.04 -4.43 -1.45
N HIS A 52 -11.54 -3.30 -0.96
CA HIS A 52 -10.97 -1.99 -1.24
C HIS A 52 -9.63 -1.81 -0.53
N TYR A 53 -9.51 -2.30 0.69
CA TYR A 53 -8.26 -2.27 1.45
C TYR A 53 -7.17 -3.08 0.75
N ILE A 54 -7.51 -4.29 0.25
CA ILE A 54 -6.57 -5.13 -0.49
C ILE A 54 -6.11 -4.44 -1.78
N ILE A 55 -7.04 -3.86 -2.52
CA ILE A 55 -6.68 -3.12 -3.76
C ILE A 55 -5.71 -1.98 -3.42
N GLY A 56 -6.01 -1.18 -2.41
CA GLY A 56 -5.14 -0.10 -1.99
C GLY A 56 -3.78 -0.56 -1.50
N ALA A 57 -3.74 -1.67 -0.76
CA ALA A 57 -2.50 -2.23 -0.25
C ALA A 57 -1.58 -2.75 -1.36
N LEU A 58 -2.14 -3.34 -2.41
CA LEU A 58 -1.36 -3.96 -3.49
C LEU A 58 -1.04 -3.00 -4.64
N MET A 59 -1.74 -1.87 -4.74
CA MET A 59 -1.58 -0.96 -5.87
C MET A 59 -0.17 -0.40 -6.03
N PRO A 60 0.54 0.02 -4.96
CA PRO A 60 1.93 0.48 -5.12
C PRO A 60 2.85 -0.59 -5.69
N ALA A 61 2.71 -1.85 -5.25
CA ALA A 61 3.51 -2.94 -5.79
C ALA A 61 3.24 -3.15 -7.28
N LEU A 62 1.98 -3.03 -7.70
CA LEU A 62 1.62 -3.15 -9.11
C LEU A 62 2.25 -2.01 -9.93
N ILE A 63 2.05 -0.76 -9.52
CA ILE A 63 2.45 0.41 -10.30
C ILE A 63 3.97 0.61 -10.30
N LEU A 64 4.62 0.46 -9.13
CA LEU A 64 6.06 0.74 -8.99
C LEU A 64 6.93 -0.50 -9.15
N GLY A 65 6.34 -1.69 -9.03
CA GLY A 65 7.09 -2.95 -9.07
C GLY A 65 6.79 -3.76 -10.34
N PHE A 66 5.60 -4.32 -10.43
CA PHE A 66 5.26 -5.26 -11.51
C PHE A 66 5.22 -4.61 -12.88
N ILE A 67 4.71 -3.40 -13.02
CA ILE A 67 4.65 -2.71 -14.32
C ILE A 67 6.07 -2.37 -14.82
N PRO A 68 6.96 -1.71 -14.04
CA PRO A 68 8.33 -1.48 -14.50
C PRO A 68 9.10 -2.77 -14.82
N ALA A 69 8.95 -3.81 -13.99
CA ALA A 69 9.62 -5.10 -14.24
C ALA A 69 9.14 -5.72 -15.55
N THR A 70 7.83 -5.68 -15.82
CA THR A 70 7.26 -6.22 -17.06
C THR A 70 7.74 -5.42 -18.28
N VAL A 71 7.73 -4.08 -18.20
CA VAL A 71 8.23 -3.23 -19.29
C VAL A 71 9.70 -3.52 -19.57
N SER A 72 10.51 -3.80 -18.54
CA SER A 72 11.92 -4.09 -18.70
C SER A 72 12.18 -5.34 -19.54
N ILE A 73 11.28 -6.33 -19.48
CA ILE A 73 11.40 -7.56 -20.29
C ILE A 73 11.29 -7.23 -21.78
N PHE A 74 10.45 -6.26 -22.14
CA PHE A 74 10.24 -5.89 -23.53
C PHE A 74 11.26 -4.90 -24.09
N ASN A 75 11.79 -3.97 -23.26
CA ASN A 75 12.71 -2.95 -23.73
C ASN A 75 14.17 -3.19 -23.32
N GLY A 76 14.44 -4.24 -22.52
CA GLY A 76 15.79 -4.58 -22.09
C GLY A 76 16.43 -3.63 -21.09
N SER A 77 15.65 -2.75 -20.44
CA SER A 77 16.19 -1.80 -19.47
C SER A 77 16.52 -2.47 -18.14
N LEU A 78 17.79 -2.57 -17.81
CA LEU A 78 18.24 -3.10 -16.53
C LEU A 78 17.77 -2.21 -15.37
N MET A 79 17.76 -0.87 -15.57
CA MET A 79 17.33 0.05 -14.55
C MET A 79 15.87 -0.17 -14.14
N LEU A 80 14.96 -0.36 -15.11
CA LEU A 80 13.56 -0.64 -14.84
C LEU A 80 13.37 -1.98 -14.14
N LEU A 81 14.17 -3.00 -14.50
CA LEU A 81 14.13 -4.29 -13.83
C LEU A 81 14.54 -4.16 -12.36
N VAL A 82 15.65 -3.48 -12.09
CA VAL A 82 16.15 -3.31 -10.73
C VAL A 82 15.16 -2.50 -9.90
N LEU A 83 14.62 -1.41 -10.43
CA LEU A 83 13.60 -0.62 -9.74
C LEU A 83 12.36 -1.44 -9.43
N GLY A 84 11.89 -2.22 -10.41
CA GLY A 84 10.72 -3.09 -10.22
C GLY A 84 10.94 -4.12 -9.11
N VAL A 85 12.07 -4.81 -9.12
CA VAL A 85 12.40 -5.81 -8.10
C VAL A 85 12.53 -5.17 -6.72
N VAL A 86 13.19 -4.03 -6.63
CA VAL A 86 13.38 -3.31 -5.35
C VAL A 86 12.01 -2.93 -4.76
N PHE A 87 11.09 -2.40 -5.57
CA PHE A 87 9.79 -1.96 -5.05
C PHE A 87 8.82 -3.11 -4.80
N ILE A 88 8.92 -4.24 -5.52
CA ILE A 88 8.21 -5.46 -5.15
C ILE A 88 8.69 -5.94 -3.78
N SER A 89 9.99 -5.95 -3.55
CA SER A 89 10.57 -6.35 -2.26
C SER A 89 10.19 -5.39 -1.14
N ALA A 90 10.19 -4.09 -1.41
CA ALA A 90 9.79 -3.07 -0.44
C ALA A 90 8.31 -3.18 -0.05
N ALA A 91 7.48 -3.76 -0.90
CA ALA A 91 6.07 -3.99 -0.63
C ALA A 91 5.82 -5.29 0.16
N ALA A 92 6.85 -5.96 0.65
CA ALA A 92 6.69 -7.24 1.38
C ALA A 92 5.74 -7.14 2.57
N GLY A 93 5.75 -6.02 3.30
CA GLY A 93 4.83 -5.77 4.40
C GLY A 93 3.37 -5.74 3.95
N ASP A 94 3.11 -5.09 2.81
CA ASP A 94 1.77 -5.03 2.23
C ASP A 94 1.28 -6.42 1.80
N PHE A 95 2.15 -7.22 1.18
CA PHE A 95 1.81 -8.60 0.82
C PHE A 95 1.53 -9.45 2.06
N TYR A 96 2.28 -9.26 3.13
CA TYR A 96 2.09 -9.99 4.38
C TYR A 96 0.73 -9.67 5.00
N VAL A 97 0.35 -8.39 5.04
CA VAL A 97 -0.96 -7.97 5.55
C VAL A 97 -2.09 -8.56 4.72
N VAL A 98 -1.98 -8.51 3.39
CA VAL A 98 -2.98 -9.10 2.49
C VAL A 98 -3.08 -10.61 2.71
N ARG A 99 -1.95 -11.29 2.90
CA ARG A 99 -1.95 -12.73 3.17
C ARG A 99 -2.71 -13.09 4.43
N ILE A 100 -2.56 -12.30 5.49
CA ILE A 100 -3.31 -12.48 6.73
C ILE A 100 -4.79 -12.23 6.50
N LEU A 101 -5.13 -11.13 5.83
CA LEU A 101 -6.50 -10.71 5.62
C LEU A 101 -7.29 -11.58 4.65
N ARG A 102 -6.61 -12.33 3.78
CA ARG A 102 -7.29 -13.17 2.77
C ARG A 102 -8.21 -14.23 3.37
N LYS A 103 -8.00 -14.57 4.65
CA LYS A 103 -8.83 -15.54 5.36
C LYS A 103 -10.16 -14.97 5.80
N GLU A 104 -10.31 -13.66 5.79
CA GLU A 104 -11.53 -12.98 6.20
C GLU A 104 -12.53 -12.91 5.05
N SER A 105 -13.83 -12.78 5.41
CA SER A 105 -14.88 -12.54 4.43
C SER A 105 -14.70 -11.17 3.76
N MET A 106 -15.01 -11.05 2.49
CA MET A 106 -14.95 -9.75 1.79
C MET A 106 -15.95 -8.73 2.32
N SER A 107 -16.89 -9.14 3.16
CA SER A 107 -17.87 -8.24 3.77
C SER A 107 -17.36 -7.54 5.03
N VAL A 108 -16.18 -7.92 5.56
CA VAL A 108 -15.63 -7.26 6.74
C VAL A 108 -15.04 -5.89 6.38
N PHE A 109 -14.94 -5.02 7.37
CA PHE A 109 -14.28 -3.73 7.25
C PHE A 109 -12.93 -3.77 7.93
N VAL A 110 -11.96 -3.08 7.36
CA VAL A 110 -10.58 -3.00 7.85
C VAL A 110 -10.20 -1.54 8.04
N GLN A 111 -9.59 -1.24 9.18
CA GLN A 111 -9.08 0.10 9.48
C GLN A 111 -7.65 0.00 10.01
N ASP A 112 -6.77 0.88 9.52
CA ASP A 112 -5.40 0.95 10.00
C ASP A 112 -5.34 1.29 11.49
N HIS A 113 -4.41 0.65 12.20
CA HIS A 113 -4.16 0.98 13.60
C HIS A 113 -3.58 2.41 13.68
N PRO A 114 -4.07 3.25 14.63
CA PRO A 114 -3.66 4.65 14.67
C PRO A 114 -2.20 4.90 15.07
N SER A 115 -1.54 3.97 15.76
CA SER A 115 -0.20 4.20 16.31
C SER A 115 0.78 3.06 16.09
N GLU A 116 0.34 1.88 15.66
CA GLU A 116 1.18 0.69 15.50
C GLU A 116 0.98 0.07 14.13
N PRO A 117 1.97 -0.69 13.61
CA PRO A 117 1.76 -1.49 12.41
C PRO A 117 0.65 -2.51 12.64
N GLY A 118 -0.30 -2.57 11.72
CA GLY A 118 -1.42 -3.49 11.82
C GLY A 118 -2.74 -2.81 11.51
N CYS A 119 -3.82 -3.54 11.73
CA CYS A 119 -5.16 -3.06 11.42
C CYS A 119 -6.21 -3.69 12.33
N PHE A 120 -7.33 -3.00 12.46
CA PHE A 120 -8.53 -3.53 13.10
C PHE A 120 -9.43 -4.16 12.04
N ILE A 121 -10.07 -5.26 12.41
CA ILE A 121 -11.05 -5.95 11.56
C ILE A 121 -12.41 -5.84 12.22
N TYR A 122 -13.39 -5.30 11.51
CA TYR A 122 -14.76 -5.19 11.96
C TYR A 122 -15.61 -6.24 11.24
N ARG A 123 -15.99 -7.29 11.95
CA ARG A 123 -16.80 -8.37 11.41
C ARG A 123 -18.28 -8.08 11.68
N ASN A 124 -19.13 -8.43 10.70
CA ASN A 124 -20.57 -8.46 10.92
C ASN A 124 -20.92 -9.80 11.57
N GLU A 125 -21.47 -9.74 12.76
CA GLU A 125 -21.96 -10.92 13.45
C GLU A 125 -23.43 -11.18 13.11
#